data_8ae11c74b012e1acde4bccb514f3f074
#
_entry.id   8ae11c74b012e1acde4bccb514f3f074
#
_cell.length_a   1.000
_cell.length_b   1.000
_cell.length_c   1.000
_cell.angle_alpha   90.00
_cell.angle_beta   90.00
_cell.angle_gamma   90.00
#
_symmetry.space_group_name_H-M   'P 1'
#
loop_
_entity.id
_entity.type
_entity.pdbx_description
1 polymer ?
#
loop_
_entity_poly.entity_id
_entity_poly.type
_entity_poly.pdbx_seq_one_letter_code
_entity_poly.pdbx_strand_id
1 'polypeptide(L)'
;MNSKLMRAYFFDMDGVLFNSMPYHAIAWEEVMKDHDLPFTAYDCYLNEGRTGESVIREAMWKARNRDATPDEIKQIYTEKSERFNLLAQRAGGTVVIDGVAEVLCYVQSTGSQIWVVTGSGMRSLLDNLNNALPPVFQRDRMITAFDVTHGKPDPEPYLKAWERSG
;
A
#
# COMPACT_ATOMS: atom_id res chain seq x y z
N MET A 1 11.19 -12.06 -36.98
CA MET A 1 10.27 -12.07 -35.85
C MET A 1 10.58 -10.85 -34.98
N ASN A 2 9.73 -9.82 -35.03
CA ASN A 2 9.87 -8.69 -34.11
C ASN A 2 9.48 -9.19 -32.72
N SER A 3 10.45 -9.41 -31.83
CA SER A 3 10.15 -9.60 -30.42
C SER A 3 9.54 -8.29 -29.93
N LYS A 4 8.22 -8.27 -29.79
CA LYS A 4 7.53 -7.15 -29.16
C LYS A 4 8.10 -7.09 -27.74
N LEU A 5 8.89 -6.06 -27.44
CA LEU A 5 9.40 -5.84 -26.08
C LEU A 5 8.19 -5.81 -25.13
N MET A 6 8.09 -6.81 -24.27
CA MET A 6 7.06 -6.86 -23.26
C MET A 6 7.40 -5.78 -22.24
N ARG A 7 6.49 -4.85 -22.01
CA ARG A 7 6.67 -3.77 -21.03
C ARG A 7 5.83 -4.08 -19.81
N ALA A 8 6.36 -3.82 -18.63
CA ALA A 8 5.63 -3.88 -17.38
C ALA A 8 5.50 -2.48 -16.77
N TYR A 9 4.32 -2.16 -16.28
CA TYR A 9 4.04 -0.93 -15.55
C TYR A 9 3.75 -1.28 -14.11
N PHE A 10 4.49 -0.66 -13.19
CA PHE A 10 4.39 -0.88 -11.76
C PHE A 10 3.66 0.29 -11.12
N PHE A 11 2.47 0.05 -10.61
CA PHE A 11 1.65 1.06 -9.94
C PHE A 11 1.74 0.88 -8.43
N ASP A 12 1.93 1.97 -7.70
CA ASP A 12 1.58 1.98 -6.30
C ASP A 12 0.05 2.01 -6.15
N MET A 13 -0.45 1.76 -4.97
CA MET A 13 -1.89 1.67 -4.71
C MET A 13 -2.42 2.92 -4.03
N ASP A 14 -1.89 3.22 -2.84
CA ASP A 14 -2.38 4.30 -2.01
C ASP A 14 -1.86 5.65 -2.51
N GLY A 15 -2.75 6.62 -2.75
CA GLY A 15 -2.38 7.89 -3.35
C GLY A 15 -2.06 7.87 -4.85
N VAL A 16 -2.13 6.68 -5.50
CA VAL A 16 -1.89 6.51 -6.95
C VAL A 16 -3.11 5.91 -7.65
N LEU A 17 -3.59 4.75 -7.23
CA LEU A 17 -4.82 4.13 -7.75
C LEU A 17 -6.06 4.60 -6.97
N PHE A 18 -5.91 4.75 -5.65
CA PHE A 18 -6.97 5.17 -4.75
C PHE A 18 -6.60 6.44 -3.98
N ASN A 19 -7.56 7.32 -3.79
CA ASN A 19 -7.47 8.45 -2.87
C ASN A 19 -7.71 7.98 -1.42
N SER A 20 -6.85 7.12 -0.93
CA SER A 20 -6.92 6.45 0.38
C SER A 20 -6.11 7.15 1.46
N MET A 21 -5.15 8.00 1.08
CA MET A 21 -4.20 8.64 1.99
C MET A 21 -4.85 9.44 3.13
N PRO A 22 -5.95 10.19 2.94
CA PRO A 22 -6.61 10.88 4.05
C PRO A 22 -7.10 9.92 5.15
N TYR A 23 -7.60 8.74 4.78
CA TYR A 23 -8.04 7.72 5.76
C TYR A 23 -6.86 7.05 6.45
N HIS A 24 -5.76 6.82 5.71
CA HIS A 24 -4.52 6.31 6.28
C HIS A 24 -3.95 7.28 7.31
N ALA A 25 -3.91 8.58 6.99
CA ALA A 25 -3.37 9.61 7.87
C ALA A 25 -4.14 9.69 9.19
N ILE A 26 -5.48 9.73 9.14
CA ILE A 26 -6.32 9.76 10.34
C ILE A 26 -6.16 8.45 11.14
N ALA A 27 -6.23 7.29 10.50
CA ALA A 27 -6.15 6.01 11.18
C ALA A 27 -4.80 5.81 11.89
N TRP A 28 -3.69 6.20 11.24
CA TRP A 28 -2.37 6.14 11.84
C TRP A 28 -2.22 7.10 13.01
N GLU A 29 -2.58 8.38 12.85
CA GLU A 29 -2.47 9.39 13.91
C GLU A 29 -3.24 8.98 15.16
N GLU A 30 -4.49 8.56 15.01
CA GLU A 30 -5.33 8.15 16.12
C GLU A 30 -4.80 6.91 16.83
N VAL A 31 -4.43 5.85 16.09
CA VAL A 31 -3.92 4.61 16.70
C VAL A 31 -2.57 4.84 17.38
N MET A 32 -1.66 5.55 16.76
CA MET A 32 -0.37 5.87 17.39
C MET A 32 -0.56 6.68 18.66
N LYS A 33 -1.51 7.60 18.69
CA LYS A 33 -1.87 8.37 19.89
C LYS A 33 -2.41 7.48 21.00
N ASP A 34 -3.28 6.50 20.69
CA ASP A 34 -3.83 5.57 21.68
C ASP A 34 -2.74 4.69 22.32
N HIS A 35 -1.61 4.51 21.63
CA HIS A 35 -0.43 3.78 22.12
C HIS A 35 0.69 4.69 22.64
N ASP A 36 0.44 5.98 22.89
CA ASP A 36 1.43 6.98 23.33
C ASP A 36 2.68 7.02 22.43
N LEU A 37 2.50 6.86 21.10
CA LEU A 37 3.54 6.96 20.11
C LEU A 37 3.46 8.30 19.37
N PRO A 38 4.58 9.04 19.24
CA PRO A 38 4.61 10.32 18.54
C PRO A 38 4.51 10.08 17.02
N PHE A 39 3.32 10.32 16.49
CA PHE A 39 3.06 10.18 15.06
C PHE A 39 1.88 11.08 14.68
N THR A 40 2.05 11.85 13.64
CA THR A 40 1.04 12.78 13.13
C THR A 40 0.52 12.37 11.77
N ALA A 41 -0.57 12.96 11.31
CA ALA A 41 -1.05 12.81 9.95
C ALA A 41 0.04 13.15 8.90
N TYR A 42 0.89 14.14 9.19
CA TYR A 42 2.01 14.50 8.32
C TYR A 42 3.06 13.38 8.23
N ASP A 43 3.35 12.73 9.35
CA ASP A 43 4.28 11.58 9.37
C ASP A 43 3.76 10.43 8.49
N CYS A 44 2.44 10.25 8.39
CA CYS A 44 1.85 9.26 7.49
C CYS A 44 2.25 9.53 6.03
N TYR A 45 2.14 10.77 5.58
CA TYR A 45 2.55 11.12 4.21
C TYR A 45 4.06 11.00 3.98
N LEU A 46 4.89 11.31 4.99
CA LEU A 46 6.35 11.13 4.89
C LEU A 46 6.76 9.65 4.83
N ASN A 47 5.93 8.78 5.37
CA ASN A 47 6.19 7.33 5.41
C ASN A 47 5.40 6.55 4.35
N GLU A 48 4.85 7.25 3.34
CA GLU A 48 4.08 6.61 2.28
C GLU A 48 4.87 5.51 1.57
N GLY A 49 4.18 4.40 1.29
CA GLY A 49 4.76 3.24 0.64
C GLY A 49 5.55 2.30 1.55
N ARG A 50 5.86 2.70 2.79
CA ARG A 50 6.52 1.83 3.78
C ARG A 50 5.56 0.75 4.29
N THR A 51 6.13 -0.35 4.78
CA THR A 51 5.34 -1.38 5.47
C THR A 51 4.90 -0.86 6.84
N GLY A 52 3.68 -1.25 7.26
CA GLY A 52 3.17 -0.87 8.58
C GLY A 52 4.07 -1.32 9.73
N GLU A 53 4.71 -2.48 9.59
CA GLU A 53 5.71 -2.96 10.57
C GLU A 53 6.88 -1.96 10.71
N SER A 54 7.46 -1.51 9.59
CA SER A 54 8.60 -0.58 9.63
C SER A 54 8.23 0.77 10.26
N VAL A 55 7.00 1.24 10.03
CA VAL A 55 6.48 2.48 10.63
C VAL A 55 6.32 2.34 12.15
N ILE A 56 5.74 1.21 12.62
CA ILE A 56 5.55 0.95 14.04
C ILE A 56 6.90 0.82 14.76
N ARG A 57 7.85 0.08 14.18
CA ARG A 57 9.20 -0.06 14.76
C ARG A 57 9.89 1.28 14.93
N GLU A 58 9.82 2.14 13.92
CA GLU A 58 10.42 3.48 13.98
C GLU A 58 9.75 4.35 15.04
N ALA A 59 8.42 4.37 15.11
CA ALA A 59 7.67 5.13 16.11
C ALA A 59 8.01 4.65 17.54
N MET A 60 8.09 3.33 17.73
CA MET A 60 8.46 2.72 19.02
C MET A 60 9.87 3.08 19.42
N TRP A 61 10.82 3.04 18.47
CA TRP A 61 12.20 3.45 18.73
C TRP A 61 12.30 4.91 19.12
N LYS A 62 11.60 5.82 18.43
CA LYS A 62 11.57 7.25 18.76
C LYS A 62 10.96 7.53 20.13
N ALA A 63 9.89 6.81 20.50
CA ALA A 63 9.17 7.04 21.75
C ALA A 63 9.83 6.38 22.97
N ARG A 64 10.40 5.18 22.81
CA ARG A 64 10.77 4.29 23.93
C ARG A 64 12.21 3.79 23.86
N ASN A 65 12.98 4.18 22.85
CA ASN A 65 14.36 3.74 22.60
C ASN A 65 14.53 2.19 22.62
N ARG A 66 13.51 1.50 22.13
CA ARG A 66 13.52 0.04 21.94
C ARG A 66 12.74 -0.34 20.70
N ASP A 67 12.98 -1.55 20.20
CA ASP A 67 12.19 -2.10 19.10
C ASP A 67 10.78 -2.52 19.58
N ALA A 68 9.84 -2.56 18.64
CA ALA A 68 8.51 -3.12 18.86
C ALA A 68 8.58 -4.66 18.88
N THR A 69 7.83 -5.27 19.80
CA THR A 69 7.65 -6.72 19.78
C THR A 69 6.69 -7.15 18.66
N PRO A 70 6.75 -8.41 18.20
CA PRO A 70 5.80 -8.92 17.21
C PRO A 70 4.33 -8.73 17.60
N ASP A 71 4.01 -8.89 18.89
CA ASP A 71 2.64 -8.72 19.39
C ASP A 71 2.20 -7.25 19.34
N GLU A 72 3.08 -6.31 19.71
CA GLU A 72 2.80 -4.86 19.60
C GLU A 72 2.59 -4.47 18.13
N ILE A 73 3.42 -4.96 17.22
CA ILE A 73 3.27 -4.71 15.78
C ILE A 73 1.93 -5.22 15.29
N LYS A 74 1.59 -6.46 15.63
CA LYS A 74 0.32 -7.07 15.23
C LYS A 74 -0.88 -6.32 15.79
N GLN A 75 -0.84 -5.96 17.07
CA GLN A 75 -1.92 -5.23 17.72
C GLN A 75 -2.14 -3.87 17.06
N ILE A 76 -1.09 -3.02 17.02
CA ILE A 76 -1.18 -1.65 16.49
C ILE A 76 -1.63 -1.68 15.02
N TYR A 77 -1.07 -2.59 14.21
CA TYR A 77 -1.43 -2.70 12.81
C TYR A 77 -2.88 -3.19 12.59
N THR A 78 -3.37 -4.09 13.44
CA THR A 78 -4.77 -4.55 13.41
C THR A 78 -5.72 -3.41 13.73
N GLU A 79 -5.49 -2.71 14.85
CA GLU A 79 -6.30 -1.56 15.27
C GLU A 79 -6.32 -0.45 14.21
N LYS A 80 -5.15 -0.15 13.61
CA LYS A 80 -5.04 0.79 12.49
C LYS A 80 -5.87 0.36 11.28
N SER A 81 -5.82 -0.93 10.95
CA SER A 81 -6.53 -1.47 9.79
C SER A 81 -8.05 -1.43 9.99
N GLU A 82 -8.52 -1.74 11.19
CA GLU A 82 -9.94 -1.64 11.56
C GLU A 82 -10.42 -0.18 11.47
N ARG A 83 -9.64 0.76 12.00
CA ARG A 83 -9.95 2.19 11.96
C ARG A 83 -10.00 2.74 10.53
N PHE A 84 -9.02 2.37 9.70
CA PHE A 84 -9.02 2.69 8.28
C PHE A 84 -10.30 2.18 7.59
N ASN A 85 -10.67 0.91 7.82
CA ASN A 85 -11.86 0.31 7.22
C ASN A 85 -13.14 1.05 7.63
N LEU A 86 -13.25 1.42 8.91
CA LEU A 86 -14.40 2.19 9.41
C LEU A 86 -14.49 3.58 8.76
N LEU A 87 -13.36 4.28 8.61
CA LEU A 87 -13.30 5.58 7.97
C LEU A 87 -13.67 5.49 6.49
N ALA A 88 -13.09 4.54 5.77
CA ALA A 88 -13.41 4.30 4.37
C ALA A 88 -14.89 3.93 4.18
N GLN A 89 -15.44 3.05 5.01
CA GLN A 89 -16.86 2.67 4.96
C GLN A 89 -17.78 3.87 5.19
N ARG A 90 -17.51 4.72 6.17
CA ARG A 90 -18.29 5.93 6.47
C ARG A 90 -18.27 6.94 5.33
N ALA A 91 -17.21 6.95 4.56
CA ALA A 91 -17.06 7.80 3.38
C ALA A 91 -17.70 7.22 2.10
N GLY A 92 -18.31 6.04 2.18
CA GLY A 92 -18.91 5.36 1.01
C GLY A 92 -17.93 4.49 0.22
N GLY A 93 -16.77 4.21 0.78
CA GLY A 93 -15.70 3.40 0.17
C GLY A 93 -14.46 4.22 -0.19
N THR A 94 -13.45 3.53 -0.70
CA THR A 94 -12.23 4.18 -1.20
C THR A 94 -12.45 4.67 -2.63
N VAL A 95 -12.22 5.96 -2.86
CA VAL A 95 -12.44 6.59 -4.17
C VAL A 95 -11.25 6.32 -5.09
N VAL A 96 -11.52 5.87 -6.31
CA VAL A 96 -10.52 5.77 -7.39
C VAL A 96 -10.10 7.19 -7.79
N ILE A 97 -8.81 7.38 -8.02
CA ILE A 97 -8.28 8.66 -8.50
C ILE A 97 -8.70 8.86 -9.97
N ASP A 98 -9.11 10.07 -10.31
CA ASP A 98 -9.56 10.43 -11.66
C ASP A 98 -8.48 10.12 -12.70
N GLY A 99 -8.89 9.53 -13.82
CA GLY A 99 -8.01 9.17 -14.93
C GLY A 99 -7.31 7.80 -14.78
N VAL A 100 -7.39 7.16 -13.60
CA VAL A 100 -6.74 5.84 -13.37
C VAL A 100 -7.33 4.77 -14.30
N ALA A 101 -8.65 4.70 -14.42
CA ALA A 101 -9.31 3.69 -15.26
C ALA A 101 -8.86 3.81 -16.72
N GLU A 102 -8.78 5.03 -17.25
CA GLU A 102 -8.33 5.33 -18.60
C GLU A 102 -6.86 4.92 -18.82
N VAL A 103 -5.99 5.23 -17.86
CA VAL A 103 -4.56 4.84 -17.93
C VAL A 103 -4.42 3.32 -17.91
N LEU A 104 -5.15 2.61 -17.04
CA LEU A 104 -5.10 1.16 -16.98
C LEU A 104 -5.61 0.52 -18.30
N CYS A 105 -6.73 1.01 -18.84
CA CYS A 105 -7.23 0.55 -20.14
C CYS A 105 -6.23 0.83 -21.26
N TYR A 106 -5.60 1.99 -21.28
CA TYR A 106 -4.56 2.30 -22.25
C TYR A 106 -3.37 1.34 -22.13
N VAL A 107 -2.82 1.14 -20.94
CA VAL A 107 -1.70 0.22 -20.72
C VAL A 107 -2.06 -1.20 -21.17
N GLN A 108 -3.26 -1.67 -20.82
CA GLN A 108 -3.76 -2.97 -21.26
C GLN A 108 -3.83 -3.07 -22.78
N SER A 109 -4.32 -2.03 -23.47
CA SER A 109 -4.46 -2.01 -24.94
C SER A 109 -3.12 -2.12 -25.67
N THR A 110 -2.01 -1.72 -25.03
CA THR A 110 -0.65 -1.87 -25.57
C THR A 110 -0.12 -3.30 -25.47
N GLY A 111 -0.81 -4.19 -24.76
CA GLY A 111 -0.36 -5.55 -24.47
C GLY A 111 0.73 -5.60 -23.39
N SER A 112 0.89 -4.52 -22.62
CA SER A 112 1.84 -4.45 -21.51
C SER A 112 1.27 -5.11 -20.25
N GLN A 113 2.15 -5.53 -19.35
CA GLN A 113 1.75 -6.04 -18.04
C GLN A 113 1.43 -4.90 -17.08
N ILE A 114 0.42 -5.12 -16.24
CA ILE A 114 0.06 -4.23 -15.14
C ILE A 114 0.39 -4.93 -13.83
N TRP A 115 1.17 -4.27 -13.00
CA TRP A 115 1.60 -4.75 -11.69
C TRP A 115 1.21 -3.76 -10.60
N VAL A 116 0.88 -4.26 -9.42
CA VAL A 116 0.72 -3.45 -8.22
C VAL A 116 1.90 -3.68 -7.28
N VAL A 117 2.53 -2.60 -6.81
CA VAL A 117 3.66 -2.64 -5.87
C VAL A 117 3.32 -1.74 -4.70
N THR A 118 2.85 -2.31 -3.59
CA THR A 118 2.34 -1.56 -2.43
C THR A 118 3.01 -1.98 -1.13
N GLY A 119 3.20 -1.03 -0.22
CA GLY A 119 3.59 -1.30 1.18
C GLY A 119 2.43 -1.80 2.05
N SER A 120 1.22 -1.87 1.52
CA SER A 120 0.05 -2.30 2.28
C SER A 120 0.02 -3.81 2.49
N GLY A 121 -0.31 -4.21 3.73
CA GLY A 121 -0.69 -5.58 4.10
C GLY A 121 -2.19 -5.72 4.38
N MET A 122 -3.00 -4.72 4.01
CA MET A 122 -4.45 -4.75 4.25
C MET A 122 -5.18 -5.55 3.17
N ARG A 123 -5.62 -6.76 3.51
CA ARG A 123 -6.32 -7.65 2.56
C ARG A 123 -7.58 -7.03 1.97
N SER A 124 -8.33 -6.28 2.77
CA SER A 124 -9.56 -5.61 2.32
C SER A 124 -9.34 -4.66 1.14
N LEU A 125 -8.22 -3.96 1.13
CA LEU A 125 -7.88 -3.02 0.07
C LEU A 125 -7.43 -3.77 -1.21
N LEU A 126 -6.63 -4.83 -1.03
CA LEU A 126 -6.16 -5.66 -2.15
C LEU A 126 -7.30 -6.40 -2.84
N ASP A 127 -8.27 -6.91 -2.06
CA ASP A 127 -9.41 -7.66 -2.60
C ASP A 127 -10.39 -6.74 -3.37
N ASN A 128 -10.43 -5.45 -3.04
CA ASN A 128 -11.33 -4.49 -3.69
C ASN A 128 -10.79 -3.89 -5.01
N LEU A 129 -9.51 -4.11 -5.35
CA LEU A 129 -8.91 -3.56 -6.58
C LEU A 129 -9.74 -3.87 -7.84
N ASN A 130 -10.02 -5.15 -8.07
CA ASN A 130 -10.77 -5.59 -9.26
C ASN A 130 -12.28 -5.32 -9.19
N ASN A 131 -12.80 -4.91 -8.03
CA ASN A 131 -14.18 -4.49 -7.88
C ASN A 131 -14.36 -2.99 -8.21
N ALA A 132 -13.33 -2.18 -7.93
CA ALA A 132 -13.38 -0.74 -8.12
C ALA A 132 -12.79 -0.26 -9.45
N LEU A 133 -11.91 -1.06 -10.06
CA LEU A 133 -11.14 -0.72 -11.25
C LEU A 133 -11.42 -1.73 -12.38
N PRO A 134 -11.07 -1.42 -13.65
CA PRO A 134 -11.12 -2.39 -14.74
C PRO A 134 -10.43 -3.70 -14.32
N PRO A 135 -10.94 -4.89 -14.71
CA PRO A 135 -10.42 -6.19 -14.27
C PRO A 135 -9.09 -6.53 -14.96
N VAL A 136 -8.08 -5.69 -14.74
CA VAL A 136 -6.74 -5.79 -15.35
C VAL A 136 -5.70 -6.34 -14.39
N PHE A 137 -6.05 -6.41 -13.09
CA PHE A 137 -5.14 -6.86 -12.05
C PHE A 137 -5.18 -8.39 -11.90
N GLN A 138 -4.02 -8.99 -11.75
CA GLN A 138 -3.85 -10.41 -11.51
C GLN A 138 -3.10 -10.60 -10.19
N ARG A 139 -3.52 -11.56 -9.38
CA ARG A 139 -2.96 -11.78 -8.04
C ARG A 139 -1.47 -12.11 -8.06
N ASP A 140 -1.00 -12.80 -9.10
CA ASP A 140 0.41 -13.13 -9.33
C ASP A 140 1.25 -11.94 -9.80
N ARG A 141 0.59 -10.83 -10.14
CA ARG A 141 1.24 -9.55 -10.52
C ARG A 141 1.10 -8.49 -9.43
N MET A 142 1.20 -8.91 -8.19
CA MET A 142 1.16 -8.03 -7.03
C MET A 142 2.35 -8.29 -6.14
N ILE A 143 2.99 -7.20 -5.68
CA ILE A 143 3.99 -7.20 -4.61
C ILE A 143 3.42 -6.38 -3.46
N THR A 144 3.33 -6.99 -2.30
CA THR A 144 2.72 -6.43 -1.10
C THR A 144 3.70 -6.44 0.07
N ALA A 145 3.31 -5.94 1.23
CA ALA A 145 4.11 -6.05 2.45
C ALA A 145 4.48 -7.50 2.82
N PHE A 146 3.69 -8.48 2.38
CA PHE A 146 3.96 -9.91 2.66
C PHE A 146 5.01 -10.53 1.73
N ASP A 147 5.33 -9.87 0.63
CA ASP A 147 6.27 -10.37 -0.37
C ASP A 147 7.71 -9.92 -0.14
N VAL A 148 7.93 -8.96 0.76
CA VAL A 148 9.22 -8.27 0.92
C VAL A 148 9.73 -8.34 2.35
N THR A 149 11.05 -8.30 2.49
CA THR A 149 11.71 -8.13 3.78
C THR A 149 11.89 -6.66 4.11
N HIS A 150 12.24 -5.87 3.11
CA HIS A 150 12.41 -4.43 3.22
C HIS A 150 11.39 -3.72 2.32
N GLY A 151 10.49 -2.94 2.95
CA GLY A 151 9.53 -2.11 2.24
C GLY A 151 10.16 -0.84 1.69
N LYS A 152 9.43 -0.11 0.87
CA LYS A 152 9.83 1.21 0.39
C LYS A 152 10.31 2.09 1.57
N PRO A 153 11.33 2.92 1.41
CA PRO A 153 12.00 3.31 0.15
C PRO A 153 13.09 2.33 -0.33
N ASP A 154 13.21 1.14 0.28
CA ASP A 154 14.10 0.11 -0.25
C ASP A 154 13.64 -0.29 -1.65
N PRO A 155 14.55 -0.53 -2.60
CA PRO A 155 14.20 -0.94 -3.96
C PRO A 155 13.65 -2.37 -4.07
N GLU A 156 13.75 -3.19 -3.02
CA GLU A 156 13.34 -4.60 -3.03
C GLU A 156 11.96 -4.84 -3.64
N PRO A 157 10.88 -4.07 -3.30
CA PRO A 157 9.56 -4.32 -3.86
C PRO A 157 9.52 -4.17 -5.38
N TYR A 158 10.20 -3.16 -5.92
CA TYR A 158 10.26 -2.93 -7.36
C TYR A 158 11.19 -3.90 -8.07
N LEU A 159 12.30 -4.30 -7.46
CA LEU A 159 13.20 -5.32 -8.02
C LEU A 159 12.50 -6.67 -8.12
N LYS A 160 11.75 -7.06 -7.09
CA LYS A 160 10.93 -8.30 -7.13
C LYS A 160 9.84 -8.24 -8.22
N ALA A 161 9.17 -7.10 -8.36
CA ALA A 161 8.19 -6.92 -9.43
C ALA A 161 8.84 -7.03 -10.81
N TRP A 162 10.00 -6.41 -10.97
CA TRP A 162 10.77 -6.48 -12.23
C TRP A 162 11.23 -7.91 -12.56
N GLU A 163 11.83 -8.62 -11.61
CA GLU A 163 12.26 -10.01 -11.78
C GLU A 163 11.09 -10.93 -12.17
N ARG A 164 9.93 -10.76 -11.50
CA ARG A 164 8.74 -11.58 -11.81
C ARG A 164 8.07 -11.18 -13.14
N SER A 165 8.32 -10.00 -13.64
CA SER A 165 7.71 -9.51 -14.89
C SER A 165 8.42 -10.07 -16.16
N GLY A 166 9.65 -10.55 -16.06
CA GLY A 166 10.44 -11.16 -17.15
C GLY A 166 11.27 -10.12 -17.87
#